data_f545c5d7ffda6ff3a5ea394cf88c9e6f
#
_entry.id   f545c5d7ffda6ff3a5ea394cf88c9e6f
#
_cell.length_a   1.000
_cell.length_b   1.000
_cell.length_c   1.000
_cell.angle_alpha   90.00
_cell.angle_beta   90.00
_cell.angle_gamma   90.00
#
_symmetry.space_group_name_H-M   'P 1'
#
loop_
_entity.id
_entity.type
_entity.pdbx_description
1 polymer ?
#
loop_
_entity_poly.entity_id
_entity_poly.type
_entity_poly.pdbx_seq_one_letter_code
_entity_poly.pdbx_strand_id
1 'polypeptide(L)'
;KLGFRCDFGSTSFASVRRAIMLTINRNEFAQTFTGGYGSVVHGPYYEGSAAYKAVKDTIKLNAYTYSVQSAIDELVDGGWIYNEKGEKFDAAKDTVRYKKLSGYELSSDNLKFKSTDGKYSVIKLDGEYYMPLVVNWYGTQPNDVTNQLVTAWQTAKAAKDIGMYITYTSTEFNPGIYGELYRMEENGYDGTPKLNAINFATGFNSAVYDFAFSWTLNQNLYNDYNSAHLMDEADFYEKYTK
;
A
#
# COMPACT_ATOMS: atom_id res chain seq x y z
N LYS A 1 4.84 -8.02 -6.29
CA LYS A 1 3.71 -7.47 -5.50
C LYS A 1 4.06 -6.11 -4.91
N LEU A 2 3.03 -5.30 -4.59
CA LEU A 2 3.17 -4.11 -3.76
C LEU A 2 2.74 -4.46 -2.34
N GLY A 3 3.58 -4.14 -1.36
CA GLY A 3 3.25 -4.14 0.06
C GLY A 3 2.98 -2.73 0.54
N PHE A 4 2.07 -2.57 1.50
CA PHE A 4 1.69 -1.29 2.07
C PHE A 4 1.83 -1.29 3.57
N ARG A 5 2.38 -0.21 4.12
CA ARG A 5 2.27 0.08 5.56
C ARG A 5 0.81 0.41 5.87
N CYS A 6 0.30 -0.20 6.95
CA CYS A 6 -1.09 0.00 7.37
C CYS A 6 -1.22 0.75 8.70
N ASP A 7 -0.12 1.16 9.29
CA ASP A 7 -0.05 1.77 10.62
C ASP A 7 0.06 3.30 10.59
N PHE A 8 0.50 3.90 9.47
CA PHE A 8 0.59 5.35 9.34
C PHE A 8 0.45 5.83 7.90
N GLY A 9 0.24 7.16 7.75
CA GLY A 9 0.17 7.85 6.46
C GLY A 9 -1.06 7.46 5.65
N SER A 10 -1.08 7.84 4.39
CA SER A 10 -2.24 7.62 3.51
C SER A 10 -2.57 6.15 3.30
N THR A 11 -1.57 5.27 3.29
CA THR A 11 -1.79 3.83 3.08
C THR A 11 -2.32 3.09 4.31
N SER A 12 -2.41 3.73 5.48
CA SER A 12 -3.15 3.16 6.61
C SER A 12 -4.64 3.03 6.33
N PHE A 13 -5.16 3.83 5.40
CA PHE A 13 -6.57 3.79 4.99
C PHE A 13 -6.81 2.73 3.91
N ALA A 14 -7.77 1.84 4.16
CA ALA A 14 -8.12 0.78 3.21
C ALA A 14 -8.62 1.32 1.86
N SER A 15 -9.35 2.44 1.87
CA SER A 15 -9.80 3.14 0.65
C SER A 15 -8.63 3.52 -0.27
N VAL A 16 -7.51 3.98 0.29
CA VAL A 16 -6.31 4.32 -0.48
C VAL A 16 -5.68 3.08 -1.11
N ARG A 17 -5.52 2.00 -0.33
CA ARG A 17 -4.95 0.75 -0.85
C ARG A 17 -5.82 0.15 -1.97
N ARG A 18 -7.16 0.21 -1.83
CA ARG A 18 -8.10 -0.23 -2.87
C ARG A 18 -8.04 0.67 -4.10
N ALA A 19 -7.99 2.00 -3.90
CA ALA A 19 -7.83 2.95 -5.00
C ALA A 19 -6.54 2.70 -5.80
N ILE A 20 -5.41 2.42 -5.13
CA ILE A 20 -4.16 2.07 -5.80
C ILE A 20 -4.34 0.82 -6.67
N MET A 21 -4.99 -0.23 -6.15
CA MET A 21 -5.23 -1.46 -6.91
C MET A 21 -6.10 -1.23 -8.16
N LEU A 22 -7.01 -0.25 -8.11
CA LEU A 22 -7.89 0.13 -9.22
C LEU A 22 -7.21 1.03 -10.25
N THR A 23 -6.09 1.68 -9.93
CA THR A 23 -5.36 2.57 -10.84
C THR A 23 -4.22 1.92 -11.61
N ILE A 24 -3.85 0.69 -11.27
CA ILE A 24 -2.82 -0.07 -11.98
C ILE A 24 -3.50 -1.10 -12.88
N ASN A 25 -3.28 -1.02 -14.21
CA ASN A 25 -3.70 -2.07 -15.13
C ASN A 25 -2.81 -3.31 -14.96
N ARG A 26 -3.13 -4.13 -13.96
CA ARG A 26 -2.30 -5.27 -13.57
C ARG A 26 -2.20 -6.35 -14.65
N ASN A 27 -3.22 -6.52 -15.49
CA ASN A 27 -3.18 -7.46 -16.59
C ASN A 27 -2.17 -7.02 -17.65
N GLU A 28 -2.21 -5.75 -18.07
CA GLU A 28 -1.23 -5.18 -18.99
C GLU A 28 0.18 -5.24 -18.39
N PHE A 29 0.32 -4.88 -17.11
CA PHE A 29 1.59 -4.98 -16.40
C PHE A 29 2.15 -6.41 -16.42
N ALA A 30 1.33 -7.41 -16.08
CA ALA A 30 1.74 -8.81 -16.05
C ALA A 30 2.15 -9.29 -17.45
N GLN A 31 1.37 -8.97 -18.46
CA GLN A 31 1.68 -9.37 -19.86
C GLN A 31 2.98 -8.74 -20.36
N THR A 32 3.15 -7.44 -20.13
CA THR A 32 4.36 -6.73 -20.56
C THR A 32 5.60 -7.24 -19.83
N PHE A 33 5.52 -7.44 -18.53
CA PHE A 33 6.65 -7.89 -17.72
C PHE A 33 7.06 -9.33 -18.00
N THR A 34 6.11 -10.22 -18.25
CA THR A 34 6.35 -11.65 -18.43
C THR A 34 6.38 -12.12 -19.88
N GLY A 35 6.21 -11.20 -20.85
CA GLY A 35 6.07 -11.56 -22.25
C GLY A 35 4.82 -12.43 -22.53
N GLY A 36 3.78 -12.30 -21.71
CA GLY A 36 2.53 -13.05 -21.86
C GLY A 36 2.49 -14.38 -21.07
N TYR A 37 3.56 -14.75 -20.38
CA TYR A 37 3.63 -16.01 -19.62
C TYR A 37 3.16 -15.91 -18.18
N GLY A 38 2.85 -14.71 -17.70
CA GLY A 38 2.38 -14.48 -16.33
C GLY A 38 0.91 -14.15 -16.24
N SER A 39 0.34 -14.35 -15.06
CA SER A 39 -1.02 -13.98 -14.72
C SER A 39 -1.10 -13.11 -13.46
N VAL A 40 -2.22 -12.40 -13.31
CA VAL A 40 -2.53 -11.66 -12.10
C VAL A 40 -3.18 -12.58 -11.09
N VAL A 41 -2.60 -12.67 -9.89
CA VAL A 41 -3.20 -13.38 -8.76
C VAL A 41 -3.87 -12.38 -7.81
N HIS A 42 -4.96 -12.82 -7.16
CA HIS A 42 -5.79 -11.98 -6.28
C HIS A 42 -5.56 -12.28 -4.79
N GLY A 43 -4.44 -12.91 -4.48
CA GLY A 43 -4.06 -13.27 -3.12
C GLY A 43 -2.66 -13.90 -3.07
N PRO A 44 -2.18 -14.23 -1.87
CA PRO A 44 -0.84 -14.83 -1.68
C PRO A 44 -0.86 -16.34 -1.94
N TYR A 45 -1.16 -16.76 -3.15
CA TYR A 45 -1.24 -18.17 -3.54
C TYR A 45 -0.61 -18.42 -4.91
N TYR A 46 -0.33 -19.68 -5.18
CA TYR A 46 0.07 -20.19 -6.49
C TYR A 46 -1.11 -20.90 -7.17
N GLU A 47 -1.53 -20.43 -8.34
CA GLU A 47 -2.69 -20.96 -9.07
C GLU A 47 -2.55 -22.45 -9.46
N GLY A 48 -1.33 -22.93 -9.59
CA GLY A 48 -1.04 -24.33 -9.85
C GLY A 48 -1.16 -25.26 -8.64
N SER A 49 -1.32 -24.70 -7.41
CA SER A 49 -1.40 -25.50 -6.18
C SER A 49 -2.68 -26.33 -6.13
N ALA A 50 -2.58 -27.53 -5.52
CA ALA A 50 -3.75 -28.39 -5.31
C ALA A 50 -4.79 -27.72 -4.41
N ALA A 51 -4.36 -26.99 -3.38
CA ALA A 51 -5.23 -26.26 -2.46
C ALA A 51 -6.06 -25.19 -3.19
N TYR A 52 -5.44 -24.37 -4.03
CA TYR A 52 -6.18 -23.38 -4.82
C TYR A 52 -7.15 -24.03 -5.80
N LYS A 53 -6.69 -25.06 -6.54
CA LYS A 53 -7.53 -25.79 -7.50
C LYS A 53 -8.77 -26.41 -6.86
N ALA A 54 -8.65 -26.88 -5.62
CA ALA A 54 -9.78 -27.48 -4.89
C ALA A 54 -10.88 -26.48 -4.53
N VAL A 55 -10.56 -25.19 -4.38
CA VAL A 55 -11.49 -24.16 -3.88
C VAL A 55 -11.77 -23.02 -4.84
N LYS A 56 -11.05 -22.90 -5.95
CA LYS A 56 -11.10 -21.76 -6.89
C LYS A 56 -12.51 -21.43 -7.38
N ASP A 57 -13.38 -22.43 -7.50
CA ASP A 57 -14.74 -22.26 -8.01
C ASP A 57 -15.74 -21.94 -6.87
N THR A 58 -15.32 -22.03 -5.62
CA THR A 58 -16.14 -21.77 -4.42
C THR A 58 -15.78 -20.51 -3.67
N ILE A 59 -14.55 -20.00 -3.83
CA ILE A 59 -14.11 -18.76 -3.21
C ILE A 59 -14.32 -17.58 -4.14
N LYS A 60 -14.75 -16.45 -3.57
CA LYS A 60 -14.90 -15.20 -4.31
C LYS A 60 -13.82 -14.23 -3.84
N LEU A 61 -12.81 -14.02 -4.68
CA LEU A 61 -11.74 -13.03 -4.43
C LEU A 61 -12.08 -11.70 -5.10
N ASN A 62 -11.67 -10.60 -4.46
CA ASN A 62 -11.83 -9.27 -5.03
C ASN A 62 -10.81 -9.06 -6.17
N ALA A 63 -11.31 -8.89 -7.38
CA ALA A 63 -10.46 -8.77 -8.56
C ALA A 63 -9.85 -7.37 -8.74
N TYR A 64 -10.44 -6.31 -8.20
CA TYR A 64 -10.01 -4.90 -8.36
C TYR A 64 -9.60 -4.60 -9.82
N THR A 65 -10.54 -4.71 -10.73
CA THR A 65 -10.33 -4.43 -12.15
C THR A 65 -10.00 -2.95 -12.36
N TYR A 66 -9.05 -2.65 -13.24
CA TYR A 66 -8.64 -1.27 -13.54
C TYR A 66 -9.84 -0.38 -13.87
N SER A 67 -10.01 0.67 -13.07
CA SER A 67 -11.08 1.66 -13.20
C SER A 67 -10.75 2.92 -12.42
N VAL A 68 -10.42 3.98 -13.12
CA VAL A 68 -10.14 5.30 -12.51
C VAL A 68 -11.36 5.82 -11.75
N GLN A 69 -12.57 5.63 -12.30
CA GLN A 69 -13.79 6.07 -11.63
C GLN A 69 -14.02 5.34 -10.30
N SER A 70 -13.88 4.01 -10.30
CA SER A 70 -14.01 3.23 -9.05
C SER A 70 -12.95 3.60 -8.01
N ALA A 71 -11.75 3.98 -8.46
CA ALA A 71 -10.72 4.50 -7.54
C ALA A 71 -11.11 5.84 -6.93
N ILE A 72 -11.74 6.72 -7.71
CA ILE A 72 -12.28 8.00 -7.21
C ILE A 72 -13.38 7.74 -6.19
N ASP A 73 -14.30 6.82 -6.48
CA ASP A 73 -15.42 6.47 -5.60
C ASP A 73 -14.89 5.93 -4.25
N GLU A 74 -13.92 5.02 -4.26
CA GLU A 74 -13.25 4.51 -3.04
C GLU A 74 -12.60 5.64 -2.22
N LEU A 75 -12.00 6.62 -2.87
CA LEU A 75 -11.39 7.76 -2.19
C LEU A 75 -12.44 8.69 -1.59
N VAL A 76 -13.49 8.98 -2.34
CA VAL A 76 -14.60 9.84 -1.88
C VAL A 76 -15.30 9.21 -0.68
N ASP A 77 -15.63 7.94 -0.75
CA ASP A 77 -16.24 7.17 0.35
C ASP A 77 -15.31 7.10 1.56
N GLY A 78 -14.00 7.07 1.33
CA GLY A 78 -12.96 7.13 2.36
C GLY A 78 -12.72 8.54 2.95
N GLY A 79 -13.44 9.57 2.49
CA GLY A 79 -13.32 10.94 2.98
C GLY A 79 -12.17 11.76 2.39
N TRP A 80 -11.56 11.30 1.29
CA TRP A 80 -10.49 12.01 0.54
C TRP A 80 -11.12 13.04 -0.41
N ILE A 81 -11.80 14.03 0.14
CA ILE A 81 -12.66 14.97 -0.60
C ILE A 81 -12.18 16.42 -0.55
N TYR A 82 -11.10 16.71 0.16
CA TYR A 82 -10.60 18.06 0.34
C TYR A 82 -9.37 18.33 -0.53
N ASN A 83 -9.06 19.62 -0.71
CA ASN A 83 -7.80 20.12 -1.25
C ASN A 83 -6.89 20.66 -0.12
N GLU A 84 -5.73 21.22 -0.48
CA GLU A 84 -4.76 21.81 0.47
C GLU A 84 -5.28 23.03 1.27
N LYS A 85 -6.44 23.58 0.87
CA LYS A 85 -7.09 24.70 1.57
C LYS A 85 -8.24 24.24 2.46
N GLY A 86 -8.51 22.94 2.54
CA GLY A 86 -9.67 22.40 3.25
C GLY A 86 -10.99 22.55 2.50
N GLU A 87 -10.95 23.02 1.24
CA GLU A 87 -12.10 23.12 0.35
C GLU A 87 -12.35 21.80 -0.36
N LYS A 88 -13.51 21.68 -1.05
CA LYS A 88 -13.82 20.52 -1.87
C LYS A 88 -12.79 20.37 -3.00
N PHE A 89 -12.21 19.19 -3.14
CA PHE A 89 -11.26 18.87 -4.21
C PHE A 89 -11.89 19.03 -5.61
N ASP A 90 -11.20 19.76 -6.48
CA ASP A 90 -11.55 19.96 -7.89
C ASP A 90 -10.41 19.45 -8.78
N ALA A 91 -10.64 18.33 -9.46
CA ALA A 91 -9.63 17.69 -10.32
C ALA A 91 -9.11 18.56 -11.48
N ALA A 92 -9.83 19.64 -11.82
CA ALA A 92 -9.39 20.58 -12.85
C ALA A 92 -8.36 21.61 -12.33
N LYS A 93 -8.27 21.80 -11.00
CA LYS A 93 -7.47 22.85 -10.36
C LYS A 93 -6.46 22.29 -9.35
N ASP A 94 -6.86 21.24 -8.64
CA ASP A 94 -6.11 20.70 -7.52
C ASP A 94 -5.26 19.51 -7.95
N THR A 95 -4.10 19.35 -7.36
CA THR A 95 -3.17 18.28 -7.69
C THR A 95 -3.30 17.08 -6.76
N VAL A 96 -3.53 17.33 -5.46
CA VAL A 96 -3.53 16.29 -4.43
C VAL A 96 -4.78 16.40 -3.57
N ARG A 97 -5.43 15.26 -3.34
CA ARG A 97 -6.54 15.16 -2.39
C ARG A 97 -6.04 15.18 -0.97
N TYR A 98 -6.89 15.65 -0.09
CA TYR A 98 -6.69 15.63 1.35
C TYR A 98 -7.89 14.97 2.04
N LYS A 99 -7.61 14.35 3.19
CA LYS A 99 -8.61 13.81 4.11
C LYS A 99 -8.50 14.52 5.44
N LYS A 100 -9.63 15.01 5.98
CA LYS A 100 -9.71 15.49 7.37
C LYS A 100 -9.54 14.29 8.32
N LEU A 101 -8.59 14.40 9.25
CA LEU A 101 -8.31 13.37 10.24
C LEU A 101 -9.21 13.49 11.45
N SER A 102 -9.57 12.36 12.08
CA SER A 102 -10.40 12.32 13.29
C SER A 102 -10.06 11.11 14.16
N GLY A 103 -10.35 11.20 15.46
CA GLY A 103 -10.20 10.09 16.39
C GLY A 103 -8.79 9.46 16.36
N TYR A 104 -8.71 8.15 16.19
CA TYR A 104 -7.45 7.40 16.14
C TYR A 104 -6.55 7.77 14.95
N GLU A 105 -7.09 8.42 13.93
CA GLU A 105 -6.33 8.88 12.77
C GLU A 105 -5.35 10.02 13.15
N LEU A 106 -5.53 10.68 14.30
CA LEU A 106 -4.69 11.76 14.83
C LEU A 106 -3.44 11.24 15.57
N SER A 107 -2.89 10.10 15.19
CA SER A 107 -1.66 9.57 15.77
C SER A 107 -0.46 10.50 15.52
N SER A 108 0.56 10.41 16.39
CA SER A 108 1.78 11.22 16.24
C SER A 108 2.48 11.00 14.91
N ASP A 109 2.48 9.77 14.40
CA ASP A 109 3.08 9.41 13.12
C ASP A 109 2.31 10.01 11.94
N ASN A 110 0.97 9.97 12.01
CA ASN A 110 0.14 10.60 11.00
C ASN A 110 0.32 12.12 10.97
N LEU A 111 0.39 12.78 12.13
CA LEU A 111 0.57 14.23 12.20
C LEU A 111 1.94 14.70 11.68
N LYS A 112 2.94 13.83 11.65
CA LYS A 112 4.28 14.10 11.09
C LYS A 112 4.40 13.69 9.61
N PHE A 113 3.35 13.07 9.05
CA PHE A 113 3.41 12.51 7.71
C PHE A 113 3.64 13.58 6.64
N LYS A 114 4.55 13.28 5.72
CA LYS A 114 4.88 14.13 4.56
C LYS A 114 5.42 13.29 3.40
N SER A 115 5.38 13.86 2.21
CA SER A 115 6.08 13.29 1.05
C SER A 115 7.61 13.31 1.27
N THR A 116 8.33 12.32 0.74
CA THR A 116 9.80 12.25 0.89
C THR A 116 10.53 13.41 0.25
N ASP A 117 9.95 14.07 -0.74
CA ASP A 117 10.48 15.29 -1.37
C ASP A 117 10.04 16.58 -0.67
N GLY A 118 9.25 16.48 0.40
CA GLY A 118 8.79 17.60 1.22
C GLY A 118 7.72 18.50 0.60
N LYS A 119 7.17 18.16 -0.58
CA LYS A 119 6.18 19.01 -1.25
C LYS A 119 4.82 19.02 -0.56
N TYR A 120 4.41 17.90 0.02
CA TYR A 120 3.13 17.74 0.67
C TYR A 120 3.31 17.19 2.07
N SER A 121 2.58 17.76 3.01
CA SER A 121 2.58 17.34 4.42
C SER A 121 1.17 17.41 4.99
N VAL A 122 0.98 16.80 6.15
CA VAL A 122 -0.21 17.07 6.94
C VAL A 122 -0.25 18.56 7.29
N ILE A 123 -1.40 19.18 7.07
CA ILE A 123 -1.64 20.60 7.33
C ILE A 123 -2.68 20.77 8.42
N LYS A 124 -2.64 21.92 9.11
CA LYS A 124 -3.62 22.30 10.13
C LYS A 124 -4.35 23.55 9.70
N LEU A 125 -5.68 23.47 9.57
CA LEU A 125 -6.55 24.57 9.18
C LEU A 125 -7.69 24.65 10.19
N ASP A 126 -7.92 25.81 10.77
CA ASP A 126 -9.01 26.08 11.74
C ASP A 126 -9.09 25.05 12.88
N GLY A 127 -7.94 24.61 13.35
CA GLY A 127 -7.84 23.61 14.43
C GLY A 127 -7.88 22.15 13.98
N GLU A 128 -8.26 21.86 12.74
CA GLU A 128 -8.41 20.54 12.18
C GLU A 128 -7.18 20.12 11.35
N TYR A 129 -6.89 18.83 11.31
CA TYR A 129 -5.75 18.30 10.56
C TYR A 129 -6.21 17.60 9.28
N TYR A 130 -5.46 17.82 8.19
CA TYR A 130 -5.74 17.25 6.88
C TYR A 130 -4.49 16.52 6.36
N MET A 131 -4.65 15.25 6.03
CA MET A 131 -3.60 14.39 5.48
C MET A 131 -3.64 14.43 3.95
N PRO A 132 -2.50 14.67 3.27
CA PRO A 132 -2.43 14.59 1.82
C PRO A 132 -2.48 13.14 1.33
N LEU A 133 -3.10 12.91 0.17
CA LEU A 133 -3.07 11.62 -0.54
C LEU A 133 -1.71 11.42 -1.21
N VAL A 134 -0.73 11.09 -0.40
CA VAL A 134 0.66 10.87 -0.80
C VAL A 134 1.05 9.43 -0.54
N VAL A 135 1.77 8.80 -1.46
CA VAL A 135 2.38 7.49 -1.25
C VAL A 135 3.89 7.61 -1.41
N ASN A 136 4.62 7.39 -0.34
CA ASN A 136 6.07 7.30 -0.35
C ASN A 136 6.46 5.85 -0.69
N TRP A 137 6.76 5.60 -1.94
CA TRP A 137 7.16 4.28 -2.43
C TRP A 137 8.68 4.13 -2.38
N TYR A 138 9.11 3.05 -1.76
CA TYR A 138 10.51 2.65 -1.67
C TYR A 138 10.74 1.39 -2.51
N GLY A 139 11.82 1.38 -3.24
CA GLY A 139 12.26 0.23 -4.03
C GLY A 139 13.78 0.09 -4.00
N THR A 140 14.26 -1.06 -4.41
CA THR A 140 15.70 -1.28 -4.62
C THR A 140 16.19 -0.58 -5.88
N GLN A 141 17.47 -0.73 -6.17
CA GLN A 141 18.12 -0.27 -7.41
C GLN A 141 17.21 -0.52 -8.63
N PRO A 142 17.21 0.40 -9.61
CA PRO A 142 16.37 0.25 -10.79
C PRO A 142 16.51 -1.13 -11.43
N ASN A 143 15.38 -1.76 -11.67
CA ASN A 143 15.23 -3.03 -12.36
C ASN A 143 13.95 -2.97 -13.21
N ASP A 144 13.73 -3.95 -14.07
CA ASP A 144 12.63 -3.93 -15.03
C ASP A 144 11.26 -3.82 -14.36
N VAL A 145 11.05 -4.47 -13.21
CA VAL A 145 9.80 -4.35 -12.44
C VAL A 145 9.61 -2.93 -11.94
N THR A 146 10.66 -2.35 -11.34
CA THR A 146 10.62 -0.99 -10.82
C THR A 146 10.38 0.02 -11.94
N ASN A 147 11.09 -0.11 -13.06
CA ASN A 147 10.93 0.78 -14.23
C ASN A 147 9.51 0.72 -14.80
N GLN A 148 8.92 -0.48 -14.89
CA GLN A 148 7.52 -0.62 -15.29
C GLN A 148 6.55 -0.01 -14.28
N LEU A 149 6.78 -0.15 -12.97
CA LEU A 149 5.95 0.47 -11.93
C LEU A 149 6.04 2.00 -11.96
N VAL A 150 7.21 2.57 -12.26
CA VAL A 150 7.35 4.02 -12.47
C VAL A 150 6.36 4.48 -13.56
N THR A 151 6.32 3.78 -14.67
CA THR A 151 5.44 4.12 -15.81
C THR A 151 3.96 3.80 -15.52
N ALA A 152 3.69 2.61 -15.01
CA ALA A 152 2.32 2.10 -14.85
C ALA A 152 1.60 2.66 -13.61
N TRP A 153 2.33 3.25 -12.67
CA TRP A 153 1.77 3.74 -11.41
C TRP A 153 2.25 5.14 -11.04
N GLN A 154 3.55 5.36 -10.78
CA GLN A 154 4.04 6.63 -10.23
C GLN A 154 3.77 7.82 -11.16
N THR A 155 4.06 7.69 -12.44
CA THR A 155 3.89 8.76 -13.44
C THR A 155 2.61 8.62 -14.25
N ALA A 156 1.84 7.56 -14.02
CA ALA A 156 0.62 7.26 -14.74
C ALA A 156 -0.41 8.38 -14.62
N LYS A 157 -1.12 8.63 -15.71
CA LYS A 157 -2.23 9.60 -15.71
C LYS A 157 -3.29 9.25 -14.68
N ALA A 158 -3.59 7.95 -14.50
CA ALA A 158 -4.59 7.48 -13.55
C ALA A 158 -4.31 7.93 -12.10
N ALA A 159 -3.06 7.89 -11.64
CA ALA A 159 -2.70 8.38 -10.30
C ALA A 159 -2.94 9.89 -10.17
N LYS A 160 -2.61 10.66 -11.20
CA LYS A 160 -2.86 12.11 -11.23
C LYS A 160 -4.35 12.44 -11.26
N ASP A 161 -5.12 11.73 -12.10
CA ASP A 161 -6.56 11.94 -12.25
C ASP A 161 -7.34 11.72 -10.95
N ILE A 162 -6.87 10.79 -10.11
CA ILE A 162 -7.47 10.56 -8.79
C ILE A 162 -6.93 11.49 -7.70
N GLY A 163 -6.01 12.42 -8.01
CA GLY A 163 -5.41 13.34 -7.04
C GLY A 163 -4.42 12.68 -6.09
N MET A 164 -3.69 11.66 -6.53
CA MET A 164 -2.67 10.95 -5.75
C MET A 164 -1.26 11.40 -6.17
N TYR A 165 -0.42 11.72 -5.19
CA TYR A 165 0.99 12.04 -5.40
C TYR A 165 1.86 10.89 -4.91
N ILE A 166 2.75 10.40 -5.77
CA ILE A 166 3.61 9.25 -5.48
C ILE A 166 5.06 9.67 -5.60
N THR A 167 5.82 9.56 -4.52
CA THR A 167 7.28 9.67 -4.56
C THR A 167 7.90 8.29 -4.72
N TYR A 168 9.07 8.24 -5.36
CA TYR A 168 9.87 7.02 -5.43
C TYR A 168 11.24 7.29 -4.82
N THR A 169 11.64 6.44 -3.88
CA THR A 169 12.97 6.44 -3.28
C THR A 169 13.67 5.12 -3.61
N SER A 170 14.78 5.21 -4.35
CA SER A 170 15.65 4.07 -4.61
C SER A 170 16.67 3.94 -3.49
N THR A 171 16.73 2.78 -2.86
CA THR A 171 17.66 2.49 -1.77
C THR A 171 17.98 1.00 -1.73
N GLU A 172 18.92 0.60 -0.89
CA GLU A 172 19.21 -0.81 -0.66
C GLU A 172 18.21 -1.44 0.31
N PHE A 173 18.09 -2.77 0.29
CA PHE A 173 17.26 -3.47 1.26
C PHE A 173 17.74 -3.21 2.68
N ASN A 174 19.04 -3.41 2.92
CA ASN A 174 19.68 -3.16 4.21
C ASN A 174 20.83 -2.16 4.03
N PRO A 175 20.85 -1.03 4.74
CA PRO A 175 19.90 -0.64 5.81
C PRO A 175 18.61 0.02 5.33
N GLY A 176 18.55 0.54 4.10
CA GLY A 176 17.54 1.50 3.66
C GLY A 176 16.09 1.07 3.86
N ILE A 177 15.65 0.01 3.16
CA ILE A 177 14.25 -0.46 3.27
C ILE A 177 13.98 -1.04 4.66
N TYR A 178 14.87 -1.87 5.18
CA TYR A 178 14.69 -2.50 6.49
C TYR A 178 14.74 -1.49 7.63
N GLY A 179 15.59 -0.47 7.55
CA GLY A 179 15.62 0.62 8.52
C GLY A 179 14.26 1.29 8.67
N GLU A 180 13.62 1.63 7.55
CA GLU A 180 12.28 2.23 7.54
C GLU A 180 11.16 1.23 7.88
N LEU A 181 11.22 0.01 7.33
CA LEU A 181 10.18 -1.00 7.50
C LEU A 181 10.05 -1.48 8.94
N TYR A 182 11.19 -1.72 9.60
CA TYR A 182 11.26 -2.23 10.96
C TYR A 182 11.58 -1.15 12.00
N ARG A 183 11.70 0.12 11.58
CA ARG A 183 12.03 1.27 12.45
C ARG A 183 13.33 1.06 13.23
N MET A 184 14.38 0.62 12.54
CA MET A 184 15.67 0.28 13.13
C MET A 184 16.58 1.50 13.20
N GLU A 185 16.81 2.04 14.39
CA GLU A 185 17.67 3.22 14.60
C GLU A 185 19.12 2.95 14.15
N GLU A 186 19.64 1.75 14.36
CA GLU A 186 20.97 1.32 13.90
C GLU A 186 21.09 1.33 12.38
N ASN A 187 19.98 1.29 11.65
CA ASN A 187 19.90 1.37 10.19
C ASN A 187 19.47 2.76 9.70
N GLY A 188 19.55 3.78 10.56
CA GLY A 188 19.31 5.18 10.21
C GLY A 188 17.87 5.64 10.28
N TYR A 189 16.97 4.90 10.93
CA TYR A 189 15.62 5.38 11.22
C TYR A 189 15.68 6.53 12.24
N ASP A 190 15.13 7.68 11.88
CA ASP A 190 15.22 8.93 12.65
C ASP A 190 14.00 9.19 13.57
N GLY A 191 13.21 8.16 13.84
CA GLY A 191 11.98 8.30 14.63
C GLY A 191 10.78 8.85 13.87
N THR A 192 10.92 9.12 12.57
CA THR A 192 9.82 9.59 11.72
C THR A 192 9.59 8.61 10.57
N PRO A 193 8.47 7.86 10.56
CA PRO A 193 8.23 6.90 9.52
C PRO A 193 7.95 7.57 8.18
N LYS A 194 8.58 7.07 7.11
CA LYS A 194 8.49 7.65 5.77
C LYS A 194 7.90 6.68 4.74
N LEU A 195 8.29 5.40 4.78
CA LEU A 195 7.91 4.38 3.82
C LEU A 195 6.44 3.99 3.94
N ASN A 196 5.67 4.17 2.87
CA ASN A 196 4.27 3.71 2.79
C ASN A 196 4.10 2.45 1.93
N ALA A 197 4.87 2.35 0.85
CA ALA A 197 4.75 1.26 -0.11
C ALA A 197 6.13 0.73 -0.50
N ILE A 198 6.18 -0.57 -0.79
CA ILE A 198 7.36 -1.27 -1.27
C ILE A 198 6.96 -2.27 -2.36
N ASN A 199 7.75 -2.38 -3.42
CA ASN A 199 7.64 -3.50 -4.34
C ASN A 199 8.63 -4.60 -3.98
N PHE A 200 8.15 -5.85 -3.95
CA PHE A 200 8.97 -7.00 -3.62
C PHE A 200 8.45 -8.29 -4.27
N ALA A 201 9.31 -9.29 -4.32
CA ALA A 201 8.99 -10.61 -4.83
C ALA A 201 8.86 -11.62 -3.68
N THR A 202 8.07 -12.67 -3.91
CA THR A 202 7.97 -13.84 -3.02
C THR A 202 7.83 -15.07 -3.89
N GLY A 203 8.58 -16.12 -3.56
CA GLY A 203 8.39 -17.43 -4.15
C GLY A 203 7.27 -18.20 -3.43
N PHE A 204 6.50 -18.97 -4.18
CA PHE A 204 5.57 -19.95 -3.64
C PHE A 204 5.99 -21.35 -4.07
N ASN A 205 6.09 -22.28 -3.12
CA ASN A 205 6.35 -23.67 -3.45
C ASN A 205 5.08 -24.30 -4.02
N SER A 206 5.20 -24.98 -5.16
CA SER A 206 4.09 -25.64 -5.82
C SER A 206 3.56 -26.86 -5.10
N ALA A 207 4.35 -27.50 -4.25
CA ALA A 207 4.00 -28.77 -3.60
C ALA A 207 3.21 -28.56 -2.31
N VAL A 208 3.72 -27.76 -1.39
CA VAL A 208 3.06 -27.46 -0.11
C VAL A 208 3.35 -26.02 0.27
N TYR A 209 2.36 -25.16 0.23
CA TYR A 209 2.44 -23.82 0.82
C TYR A 209 1.47 -23.74 1.99
N ASP A 210 2.00 -23.65 3.17
CA ASP A 210 1.19 -23.44 4.37
C ASP A 210 0.94 -21.94 4.56
N PHE A 211 -0.30 -21.51 4.29
CA PHE A 211 -0.73 -20.13 4.53
C PHE A 211 -0.64 -19.73 5.99
N ALA A 212 -0.74 -20.68 6.91
CA ALA A 212 -0.58 -20.41 8.33
C ALA A 212 0.76 -19.76 8.66
N PHE A 213 1.83 -20.10 7.92
CA PHE A 213 3.15 -19.53 8.11
C PHE A 213 3.19 -18.00 8.05
N SER A 214 2.35 -17.37 7.24
CA SER A 214 2.34 -15.91 7.05
C SER A 214 1.18 -15.20 7.76
N TRP A 215 0.19 -15.95 8.31
CA TRP A 215 -1.08 -15.35 8.72
C TRP A 215 -1.63 -15.87 10.05
N THR A 216 -0.87 -16.66 10.82
CA THR A 216 -1.31 -17.16 12.11
C THR A 216 -0.59 -16.50 13.27
N LEU A 217 -1.21 -16.55 14.44
CA LEU A 217 -0.62 -16.17 15.72
C LEU A 217 0.41 -17.18 16.25
N ASN A 218 0.60 -18.31 15.57
CA ASN A 218 1.50 -19.35 16.04
C ASN A 218 2.95 -18.85 16.01
N GLN A 219 3.50 -18.58 17.17
CA GLN A 219 4.88 -18.10 17.34
C GLN A 219 5.95 -19.08 16.81
N ASN A 220 5.63 -20.37 16.68
CA ASN A 220 6.52 -21.34 16.07
C ASN A 220 6.60 -21.16 14.54
N LEU A 221 5.69 -20.39 13.96
CA LEU A 221 5.67 -20.00 12.55
C LEU A 221 6.16 -18.56 12.34
N TYR A 222 7.03 -18.09 13.24
CA TYR A 222 7.61 -16.76 13.16
C TYR A 222 8.33 -16.54 11.84
N ASN A 223 8.01 -15.46 11.17
CA ASN A 223 8.77 -14.93 10.05
C ASN A 223 8.47 -13.43 9.87
N ASP A 224 9.35 -12.72 9.20
CA ASP A 224 9.26 -11.26 9.01
C ASP A 224 8.04 -10.81 8.19
N TYR A 225 7.36 -11.74 7.53
CA TYR A 225 6.18 -11.45 6.70
C TYR A 225 4.88 -11.77 7.42
N ASN A 226 4.93 -12.34 8.61
CA ASN A 226 3.74 -12.62 9.42
C ASN A 226 3.49 -11.46 10.38
N SER A 227 2.67 -10.51 9.96
CA SER A 227 2.34 -9.34 10.80
C SER A 227 1.55 -9.71 12.07
N ALA A 228 0.93 -10.88 12.12
CA ALA A 228 0.21 -11.33 13.30
C ALA A 228 1.12 -11.65 14.49
N HIS A 229 2.38 -12.04 14.25
CA HIS A 229 3.32 -12.31 15.34
C HIS A 229 3.72 -11.07 16.15
N LEU A 230 3.51 -9.87 15.59
CA LEU A 230 3.78 -8.60 16.26
C LEU A 230 2.63 -8.14 17.17
N MET A 231 1.53 -8.87 17.17
CA MET A 231 0.37 -8.59 18.01
C MET A 231 0.30 -9.61 19.14
N ASP A 232 -0.15 -9.19 20.30
CA ASP A 232 -0.61 -10.16 21.29
C ASP A 232 -1.95 -10.77 20.85
N GLU A 233 -2.32 -11.87 21.49
CA GLU A 233 -3.51 -12.63 21.11
C GLU A 233 -4.80 -11.82 21.28
N ALA A 234 -4.88 -11.00 22.34
CA ALA A 234 -6.05 -10.17 22.63
C ALA A 234 -6.22 -9.08 21.56
N ASP A 235 -5.14 -8.38 21.22
CA ASP A 235 -5.15 -7.35 20.16
C ASP A 235 -5.54 -7.92 18.80
N PHE A 236 -5.05 -9.13 18.48
CA PHE A 236 -5.42 -9.79 17.23
C PHE A 236 -6.92 -10.10 17.18
N TYR A 237 -7.46 -10.74 18.21
CA TYR A 237 -8.89 -11.09 18.24
C TYR A 237 -9.78 -9.84 18.28
N GLU A 238 -9.41 -8.82 19.00
CA GLU A 238 -10.17 -7.57 18.99
C GLU A 238 -10.24 -6.94 17.60
N LYS A 239 -9.15 -6.95 16.86
CA LYS A 239 -9.01 -6.23 15.59
C LYS A 239 -9.58 -7.00 14.39
N TYR A 240 -9.52 -8.33 14.40
CA TYR A 240 -9.79 -9.14 13.21
C TYR A 240 -10.94 -10.15 13.33
N THR A 241 -11.56 -10.28 14.48
CA THR A 241 -12.66 -11.25 14.69
C THR A 241 -14.01 -10.62 15.00
N LYS A 242 -14.10 -9.29 14.94
CA LYS A 242 -15.37 -8.54 15.13
C LYS A 242 -15.96 -8.12 13.77
#